data_4f3a95e56aafdbbd330480a137d4e4c1
#
_entry.id   4f3a95e56aafdbbd330480a137d4e4c1
#
_cell.length_a   1.000
_cell.length_b   1.000
_cell.length_c   1.000
_cell.angle_alpha   90.00
_cell.angle_beta   90.00
_cell.angle_gamma   90.00
#
_symmetry.space_group_name_H-M   'P 1'
#
loop_
_entity.id
_entity.type
_entity.pdbx_description
1 polymer ?
#
loop_
_entity_poly.entity_id
_entity_poly.type
_entity_poly.pdbx_seq_one_letter_code
_entity_poly.pdbx_strand_id
1 'polypeptide(L)'
;MNLKIFSLLILTLGSFTAYSIEKRKKFNIDNGWTIELPKNWIEERDEVDRHHVYYPPNSDLTIRVSSFHIFKDLENDSEILASIDDLSESFDKSVKNIELKNNKKLEEKELNLNNFKIKDFKLKCYEYDYYEDNEKTYSISCGIMTEGYLLIINFYSALRDEVENAIKYIYSVEKIN
;
A
#
# COMPACT_ATOMS: atom_id res chain seq x y z
N MET A 1 17.54 70.62 -8.80
CA MET A 1 16.36 69.82 -8.42
C MET A 1 16.70 68.36 -8.77
N ASN A 2 17.22 67.62 -7.77
CA ASN A 2 17.79 66.27 -7.97
C ASN A 2 16.72 65.20 -7.75
N LEU A 3 16.36 64.50 -8.80
CA LEU A 3 15.44 63.39 -8.73
C LEU A 3 16.24 62.11 -8.40
N LYS A 4 16.15 61.62 -7.18
CA LYS A 4 16.72 60.32 -6.77
C LYS A 4 15.76 59.21 -7.22
N ILE A 5 16.23 58.42 -8.20
CA ILE A 5 15.56 57.21 -8.63
C ILE A 5 15.90 56.14 -7.60
N PHE A 6 14.87 55.71 -6.83
CA PHE A 6 14.93 54.56 -5.94
C PHE A 6 14.69 53.30 -6.79
N SER A 7 15.76 52.56 -7.11
CA SER A 7 15.65 51.19 -7.66
C SER A 7 15.24 50.25 -6.55
N LEU A 8 13.99 49.81 -6.59
CA LEU A 8 13.44 48.75 -5.73
C LEU A 8 13.87 47.39 -6.30
N LEU A 9 14.96 46.81 -5.75
CA LEU A 9 15.42 45.49 -6.08
C LEU A 9 14.52 44.50 -5.38
N ILE A 10 13.52 43.95 -6.07
CA ILE A 10 12.68 42.87 -5.56
C ILE A 10 13.52 41.58 -5.66
N LEU A 11 14.13 41.20 -4.54
CA LEU A 11 14.69 39.86 -4.32
C LEU A 11 13.52 38.88 -4.20
N THR A 12 13.14 38.26 -5.32
CA THR A 12 12.31 37.05 -5.28
C THR A 12 13.17 35.91 -4.75
N LEU A 13 13.09 35.70 -3.44
CA LEU A 13 13.54 34.48 -2.80
C LEU A 13 12.62 33.35 -3.30
N GLY A 14 13.01 32.75 -4.41
CA GLY A 14 12.45 31.49 -4.86
C GLY A 14 12.72 30.46 -3.77
N SER A 15 11.68 30.10 -3.03
CA SER A 15 11.72 28.95 -2.13
C SER A 15 11.92 27.71 -3.00
N PHE A 16 13.18 27.35 -3.26
CA PHE A 16 13.51 26.01 -3.71
C PHE A 16 13.17 25.09 -2.55
N THR A 17 11.95 24.57 -2.53
CA THR A 17 11.66 23.35 -1.81
C THR A 17 12.53 22.29 -2.41
N ALA A 18 13.68 22.03 -1.79
CA ALA A 18 14.53 20.91 -2.11
C ALA A 18 13.63 19.67 -1.89
N TYR A 19 13.13 19.09 -2.97
CA TYR A 19 12.52 17.77 -2.94
C TYR A 19 13.64 16.83 -2.48
N SER A 20 13.66 16.56 -1.18
CA SER A 20 14.51 15.52 -0.63
C SER A 20 14.07 14.22 -1.31
N ILE A 21 14.92 13.69 -2.21
CA ILE A 21 14.68 12.36 -2.78
C ILE A 21 14.68 11.39 -1.61
N GLU A 22 13.52 10.93 -1.25
CA GLU A 22 13.33 9.98 -0.15
C GLU A 22 14.13 8.72 -0.46
N LYS A 23 15.18 8.47 0.33
CA LYS A 23 15.99 7.26 0.18
C LYS A 23 15.13 6.06 0.53
N ARG A 24 14.93 5.15 -0.42
CA ARG A 24 14.14 3.94 -0.25
C ARG A 24 15.02 2.72 -0.03
N LYS A 25 14.48 1.71 0.63
CA LYS A 25 15.04 0.38 0.84
C LYS A 25 14.01 -0.66 0.39
N LYS A 26 14.48 -1.71 -0.28
CA LYS A 26 13.67 -2.87 -0.62
C LYS A 26 13.61 -3.80 0.58
N PHE A 27 12.40 -4.16 0.98
CA PHE A 27 12.12 -5.13 2.04
C PHE A 27 11.61 -6.41 1.40
N ASN A 28 12.11 -7.55 1.90
CA ASN A 28 11.67 -8.87 1.44
C ASN A 28 10.45 -9.30 2.25
N ILE A 29 9.45 -9.80 1.54
CA ILE A 29 8.24 -10.41 2.09
C ILE A 29 8.27 -11.91 1.77
N ASP A 30 7.53 -12.70 2.50
CA ASP A 30 7.42 -14.14 2.22
C ASP A 30 6.98 -14.45 0.78
N ASN A 31 7.28 -15.65 0.32
CA ASN A 31 6.94 -16.13 -1.03
C ASN A 31 7.53 -15.29 -2.19
N GLY A 32 8.70 -14.68 -2.00
CA GLY A 32 9.41 -13.94 -3.05
C GLY A 32 8.80 -12.58 -3.41
N TRP A 33 7.93 -12.02 -2.58
CA TRP A 33 7.46 -10.66 -2.73
C TRP A 33 8.44 -9.65 -2.13
N THR A 34 8.45 -8.44 -2.69
CA THR A 34 9.20 -7.30 -2.14
C THR A 34 8.38 -6.02 -2.22
N ILE A 35 8.68 -5.08 -1.33
CA ILE A 35 8.14 -3.72 -1.31
C ILE A 35 9.25 -2.71 -1.05
N GLU A 36 9.21 -1.55 -1.70
CA GLU A 36 10.14 -0.45 -1.43
C GLU A 36 9.50 0.60 -0.55
N LEU A 37 10.06 0.79 0.64
CA LEU A 37 9.64 1.78 1.63
C LEU A 37 10.80 2.73 1.97
N PRO A 38 10.54 3.87 2.61
CA PRO A 38 11.59 4.76 3.10
C PRO A 38 12.60 4.01 3.98
N LYS A 39 13.88 4.34 3.83
CA LYS A 39 14.97 3.61 4.49
C LYS A 39 14.91 3.65 6.03
N ASN A 40 14.28 4.70 6.58
CA ASN A 40 14.16 4.92 8.02
C ASN A 40 12.94 4.22 8.64
N TRP A 41 12.12 3.52 7.84
CA TRP A 41 11.00 2.78 8.38
C TRP A 41 11.46 1.57 9.19
N ILE A 42 10.73 1.27 10.24
CA ILE A 42 10.96 0.13 11.11
C ILE A 42 10.17 -1.05 10.54
N GLU A 43 10.80 -2.22 10.57
CA GLU A 43 10.18 -3.49 10.21
C GLU A 43 10.06 -4.35 11.45
N GLU A 44 8.86 -4.88 11.69
CA GLU A 44 8.58 -5.90 12.68
C GLU A 44 7.96 -7.11 11.98
N ARG A 45 8.21 -8.29 12.50
CA ARG A 45 7.59 -9.52 12.03
C ARG A 45 6.74 -10.11 13.14
N ASP A 46 5.48 -10.26 12.85
CA ASP A 46 4.56 -11.03 13.69
C ASP A 46 4.71 -12.52 13.34
N GLU A 47 5.43 -13.26 14.20
CA GLU A 47 5.70 -14.68 14.00
C GLU A 47 4.45 -15.56 14.14
N VAL A 48 3.45 -15.10 14.87
CA VAL A 48 2.19 -15.83 15.10
C VAL A 48 1.30 -15.77 13.87
N ASP A 49 1.04 -14.56 13.39
CA ASP A 49 0.14 -14.31 12.26
C ASP A 49 0.86 -14.25 10.91
N ARG A 50 2.20 -14.37 10.90
CA ARG A 50 3.06 -14.30 9.72
C ARG A 50 2.87 -13.01 8.91
N HIS A 51 2.73 -11.89 9.62
CA HIS A 51 2.66 -10.57 9.01
C HIS A 51 4.01 -9.87 9.07
N HIS A 52 4.33 -9.15 8.01
CA HIS A 52 5.35 -8.11 8.05
C HIS A 52 4.66 -6.79 8.35
N VAL A 53 5.14 -6.08 9.36
CA VAL A 53 4.60 -4.80 9.80
C VAL A 53 5.65 -3.72 9.60
N TYR A 54 5.28 -2.65 8.91
CA TYR A 54 6.17 -1.53 8.61
C TYR A 54 5.54 -0.25 9.12
N TYR A 55 6.32 0.59 9.76
CA TYR A 55 5.86 1.90 10.24
C TYR A 55 6.98 2.94 10.23
N PRO A 56 6.66 4.21 9.90
CA PRO A 56 7.60 5.30 10.02
C PRO A 56 7.83 5.63 11.49
N PRO A 57 9.02 6.08 11.88
CA PRO A 57 9.23 6.63 13.21
C PRO A 57 8.35 7.86 13.42
N ASN A 58 7.69 7.99 14.56
CA ASN A 58 6.87 9.12 14.96
C ASN A 58 5.59 9.36 14.12
N SER A 59 4.95 8.32 13.62
CA SER A 59 3.65 8.38 12.94
C SER A 59 2.81 7.17 13.36
N ASP A 60 1.49 7.31 13.31
CA ASP A 60 0.54 6.23 13.58
C ASP A 60 0.29 5.36 12.33
N LEU A 61 0.88 5.74 11.21
CA LEU A 61 0.77 4.97 9.97
C LEU A 61 1.42 3.60 10.15
N THR A 62 0.68 2.57 9.81
CA THR A 62 1.16 1.18 9.78
C THR A 62 0.83 0.55 8.45
N ILE A 63 1.79 -0.16 7.86
CA ILE A 63 1.56 -1.04 6.71
C ILE A 63 1.76 -2.48 7.17
N ARG A 64 0.70 -3.30 7.07
CA ARG A 64 0.77 -4.74 7.35
C ARG A 64 0.68 -5.51 6.05
N VAL A 65 1.61 -6.43 5.84
CA VAL A 65 1.71 -7.23 4.62
C VAL A 65 1.70 -8.70 4.96
N SER A 66 0.86 -9.45 4.25
CA SER A 66 0.73 -10.91 4.37
C SER A 66 0.74 -11.54 3.00
N SER A 67 1.46 -12.63 2.85
CA SER A 67 1.52 -13.38 1.59
C SER A 67 1.02 -14.81 1.78
N PHE A 68 0.16 -15.24 0.88
CA PHE A 68 -0.44 -16.57 0.84
C PHE A 68 -0.09 -17.25 -0.49
N HIS A 69 0.13 -18.55 -0.44
CA HIS A 69 0.39 -19.37 -1.60
C HIS A 69 -0.63 -20.52 -1.68
N ILE A 70 -1.22 -20.71 -2.84
CA ILE A 70 -2.00 -21.91 -3.14
C ILE A 70 -1.01 -22.98 -3.53
N PHE A 71 -0.89 -24.05 -2.72
CA PHE A 71 -0.09 -25.23 -3.04
C PHE A 71 -0.80 -26.07 -4.12
N LYS A 72 -0.72 -25.61 -5.38
CA LYS A 72 -1.23 -26.32 -6.53
C LYS A 72 -0.23 -26.13 -7.66
N ASP A 73 0.22 -27.22 -8.24
CA ASP A 73 1.03 -27.16 -9.46
C ASP A 73 0.14 -26.62 -10.59
N LEU A 74 0.49 -25.46 -11.12
CA LEU A 74 -0.21 -24.80 -12.22
C LEU A 74 0.55 -25.14 -13.50
N GLU A 75 -0.06 -25.94 -14.37
CA GLU A 75 0.63 -26.50 -15.53
C GLU A 75 0.44 -25.67 -16.81
N ASN A 76 -0.55 -24.78 -16.84
CA ASN A 76 -0.88 -24.01 -18.04
C ASN A 76 -1.57 -22.68 -17.73
N ASP A 77 -1.63 -21.78 -18.72
CA ASP A 77 -2.21 -20.43 -18.61
C ASP A 77 -3.67 -20.43 -18.11
N SER A 78 -4.45 -21.45 -18.48
CA SER A 78 -5.85 -21.55 -18.05
C SER A 78 -5.95 -21.82 -16.55
N GLU A 79 -5.07 -22.64 -15.99
CA GLU A 79 -5.02 -22.91 -14.55
C GLU A 79 -4.49 -21.71 -13.77
N ILE A 80 -3.54 -20.97 -14.34
CA ILE A 80 -3.04 -19.72 -13.77
C ILE A 80 -4.17 -18.71 -13.64
N LEU A 81 -4.92 -18.46 -14.71
CA LEU A 81 -6.05 -17.53 -14.69
C LEU A 81 -7.14 -17.98 -13.71
N ALA A 82 -7.46 -19.27 -13.67
CA ALA A 82 -8.42 -19.82 -12.71
C ALA A 82 -7.94 -19.63 -11.26
N SER A 83 -6.64 -19.78 -11.00
CA SER A 83 -6.08 -19.54 -9.67
C SER A 83 -6.20 -18.09 -9.22
N ILE A 84 -6.03 -17.13 -10.14
CA ILE A 84 -6.19 -15.71 -9.87
C ILE A 84 -7.66 -15.38 -9.52
N ASP A 85 -8.61 -16.00 -10.21
CA ASP A 85 -10.04 -15.82 -9.94
C ASP A 85 -10.45 -16.43 -8.58
N ASP A 86 -9.96 -17.63 -8.26
CA ASP A 86 -10.17 -18.29 -6.95
C ASP A 86 -9.63 -17.43 -5.80
N LEU A 87 -8.44 -16.85 -5.97
CA LEU A 87 -7.84 -15.93 -4.99
C LEU A 87 -8.63 -14.63 -4.86
N SER A 88 -9.12 -14.11 -5.98
CA SER A 88 -9.98 -12.94 -6.01
C SER A 88 -11.28 -13.17 -5.23
N GLU A 89 -11.92 -14.33 -5.43
CA GLU A 89 -13.13 -14.71 -4.67
C GLU A 89 -12.83 -14.86 -3.17
N SER A 90 -11.67 -15.44 -2.83
CA SER A 90 -11.24 -15.57 -1.42
C SER A 90 -11.01 -14.22 -0.76
N PHE A 91 -10.43 -13.27 -1.49
CA PHE A 91 -10.26 -11.90 -1.02
C PHE A 91 -11.62 -11.19 -0.82
N ASP A 92 -12.54 -11.34 -1.78
CA ASP A 92 -13.91 -10.79 -1.67
C ASP A 92 -14.68 -11.36 -0.48
N LYS A 93 -14.50 -12.64 -0.14
CA LYS A 93 -15.07 -13.25 1.06
C LYS A 93 -14.52 -12.61 2.34
N SER A 94 -13.21 -12.32 2.36
CA SER A 94 -12.58 -11.62 3.48
C SER A 94 -13.13 -10.20 3.63
N VAL A 95 -13.32 -9.47 2.54
CA VAL A 95 -13.96 -8.14 2.51
C VAL A 95 -15.37 -8.20 3.06
N LYS A 96 -16.19 -9.16 2.60
CA LYS A 96 -17.56 -9.36 3.13
C LYS A 96 -17.59 -9.62 4.63
N ASN A 97 -16.62 -10.35 5.17
CA ASN A 97 -16.53 -10.57 6.61
C ASN A 97 -16.25 -9.27 7.38
N ILE A 98 -15.41 -8.38 6.81
CA ILE A 98 -15.15 -7.06 7.37
C ILE A 98 -16.44 -6.20 7.32
N GLU A 99 -17.16 -6.21 6.19
CA GLU A 99 -18.44 -5.51 6.03
C GLU A 99 -19.47 -5.95 7.09
N LEU A 100 -19.60 -7.26 7.30
CA LEU A 100 -20.53 -7.83 8.30
C LEU A 100 -20.12 -7.43 9.72
N LYS A 101 -18.81 -7.50 10.04
CA LYS A 101 -18.30 -7.14 11.38
C LYS A 101 -18.54 -5.66 11.68
N ASN A 102 -18.37 -4.79 10.71
CA ASN A 102 -18.48 -3.35 10.86
C ASN A 102 -19.90 -2.82 10.55
N ASN A 103 -20.83 -3.70 10.11
CA ASN A 103 -22.17 -3.34 9.64
C ASN A 103 -22.15 -2.17 8.62
N LYS A 104 -21.17 -2.15 7.73
CA LYS A 104 -20.95 -1.12 6.74
C LYS A 104 -20.36 -1.72 5.47
N LYS A 105 -20.87 -1.30 4.31
CA LYS A 105 -20.30 -1.67 3.01
C LYS A 105 -18.97 -0.94 2.82
N LEU A 106 -17.96 -1.67 2.33
CA LEU A 106 -16.65 -1.12 1.99
C LEU A 106 -16.72 -0.45 0.61
N GLU A 107 -15.96 0.62 0.45
CA GLU A 107 -15.87 1.34 -0.81
C GLU A 107 -14.66 0.83 -1.60
N GLU A 108 -14.89 0.44 -2.86
CA GLU A 108 -13.80 0.03 -3.74
C GLU A 108 -12.98 1.26 -4.16
N LYS A 109 -11.65 1.14 -4.03
CA LYS A 109 -10.69 2.17 -4.41
C LYS A 109 -9.97 1.79 -5.69
N GLU A 110 -10.23 2.54 -6.75
CA GLU A 110 -9.55 2.33 -8.02
C GLU A 110 -8.10 2.83 -7.98
N LEU A 111 -7.17 2.04 -8.51
CA LEU A 111 -5.77 2.38 -8.67
C LEU A 111 -5.37 2.30 -10.15
N ASN A 112 -4.35 3.09 -10.51
CA ASN A 112 -3.81 3.07 -11.88
C ASN A 112 -2.91 1.85 -12.09
N LEU A 113 -3.44 0.84 -12.76
CA LEU A 113 -2.75 -0.43 -12.99
C LEU A 113 -1.50 -0.32 -13.88
N ASN A 114 -1.37 0.73 -14.70
CA ASN A 114 -0.22 0.92 -15.58
C ASN A 114 1.10 1.15 -14.83
N ASN A 115 1.04 1.44 -13.54
CA ASN A 115 2.22 1.68 -12.70
C ASN A 115 2.78 0.39 -12.08
N PHE A 116 2.11 -0.76 -12.25
CA PHE A 116 2.58 -2.02 -11.70
C PHE A 116 3.58 -2.71 -12.65
N LYS A 117 4.57 -3.37 -12.04
CA LYS A 117 5.60 -4.15 -12.77
C LYS A 117 5.27 -5.65 -12.83
N ILE A 118 4.23 -6.07 -12.13
CA ILE A 118 3.79 -7.47 -12.07
C ILE A 118 3.04 -7.79 -13.37
N LYS A 119 3.28 -8.98 -13.92
CA LYS A 119 2.52 -9.49 -15.07
C LYS A 119 1.37 -10.37 -14.58
N ASP A 120 0.33 -10.47 -15.38
CA ASP A 120 -0.80 -11.40 -15.18
C ASP A 120 -1.31 -11.36 -13.73
N PHE A 121 -1.77 -10.19 -13.30
CA PHE A 121 -2.27 -9.97 -11.94
C PHE A 121 -3.66 -9.36 -11.95
N LYS A 122 -4.36 -9.57 -10.82
CA LYS A 122 -5.58 -8.86 -10.47
C LYS A 122 -5.34 -8.08 -9.18
N LEU A 123 -5.80 -6.83 -9.14
CA LEU A 123 -5.72 -5.97 -7.97
C LEU A 123 -7.11 -5.53 -7.57
N LYS A 124 -7.40 -5.62 -6.28
CA LYS A 124 -8.58 -5.01 -5.66
C LYS A 124 -8.18 -4.28 -4.41
N CYS A 125 -8.69 -3.08 -4.22
CA CYS A 125 -8.49 -2.29 -3.00
C CYS A 125 -9.83 -1.82 -2.45
N TYR A 126 -9.98 -1.83 -1.14
CA TYR A 126 -11.16 -1.37 -0.44
C TYR A 126 -10.78 -0.39 0.65
N GLU A 127 -11.50 0.72 0.71
CA GLU A 127 -11.34 1.75 1.72
C GLU A 127 -12.44 1.60 2.78
N TYR A 128 -12.07 1.69 4.05
CA TYR A 128 -13.01 1.64 5.17
C TYR A 128 -12.43 2.33 6.40
N ASP A 129 -13.33 2.76 7.27
CA ASP A 129 -13.00 3.22 8.61
C ASP A 129 -13.65 2.30 9.65
N TYR A 130 -13.00 2.14 10.77
CA TYR A 130 -13.52 1.40 11.92
C TYR A 130 -13.12 2.10 13.23
N TYR A 131 -13.74 1.69 14.32
CA TYR A 131 -13.44 2.21 15.64
C TYR A 131 -12.81 1.11 16.49
N GLU A 132 -11.67 1.38 17.10
CA GLU A 132 -11.00 0.55 18.07
C GLU A 132 -10.77 1.39 19.33
N ASP A 133 -11.25 0.94 20.48
CA ASP A 133 -11.18 1.67 21.77
C ASP A 133 -11.70 3.12 21.71
N ASN A 134 -12.74 3.38 20.91
CA ASN A 134 -13.33 4.68 20.58
C ASN A 134 -12.44 5.60 19.73
N GLU A 135 -11.31 5.13 19.25
CA GLU A 135 -10.48 5.85 18.28
C GLU A 135 -10.84 5.42 16.85
N LYS A 136 -10.97 6.42 15.98
CA LYS A 136 -11.27 6.17 14.57
C LYS A 136 -9.99 5.85 13.83
N THR A 137 -9.96 4.69 13.16
CA THR A 137 -8.88 4.25 12.29
C THR A 137 -9.35 4.22 10.84
N TYR A 138 -8.60 4.84 9.95
CA TYR A 138 -8.77 4.75 8.51
C TYR A 138 -7.93 3.60 7.97
N SER A 139 -8.49 2.86 7.01
CA SER A 139 -7.80 1.72 6.42
C SER A 139 -8.04 1.63 4.92
N ILE A 140 -6.99 1.19 4.21
CA ILE A 140 -7.11 0.69 2.85
C ILE A 140 -6.53 -0.71 2.81
N SER A 141 -7.33 -1.68 2.36
CA SER A 141 -6.91 -3.08 2.21
C SER A 141 -6.82 -3.42 0.73
N CYS A 142 -5.66 -3.85 0.26
CA CYS A 142 -5.42 -4.23 -1.11
C CYS A 142 -5.02 -5.70 -1.21
N GLY A 143 -5.63 -6.43 -2.14
CA GLY A 143 -5.24 -7.77 -2.55
C GLY A 143 -4.61 -7.75 -3.94
N ILE A 144 -3.40 -8.26 -4.08
CA ILE A 144 -2.73 -8.50 -5.35
C ILE A 144 -2.71 -10.01 -5.57
N MET A 145 -3.44 -10.47 -6.58
CA MET A 145 -3.55 -11.86 -6.97
C MET A 145 -2.75 -12.10 -8.25
N THR A 146 -1.86 -13.06 -8.23
CA THR A 146 -1.09 -13.51 -9.39
C THR A 146 -0.95 -15.04 -9.33
N GLU A 147 -0.19 -15.63 -10.21
CA GLU A 147 0.01 -17.09 -10.36
C GLU A 147 0.20 -17.80 -9.00
N GLY A 148 -0.87 -18.37 -8.46
CA GLY A 148 -0.88 -19.12 -7.21
C GLY A 148 -0.61 -18.32 -5.93
N TYR A 149 -0.51 -16.98 -6.00
CA TYR A 149 -0.17 -16.13 -4.86
C TYR A 149 -1.18 -15.02 -4.63
N LEU A 150 -1.50 -14.77 -3.37
CA LEU A 150 -2.24 -13.60 -2.89
C LEU A 150 -1.36 -12.82 -1.93
N LEU A 151 -1.09 -11.56 -2.26
CA LEU A 151 -0.47 -10.61 -1.35
C LEU A 151 -1.54 -9.65 -0.84
N ILE A 152 -1.71 -9.58 0.47
CA ILE A 152 -2.61 -8.62 1.12
C ILE A 152 -1.76 -7.53 1.75
N ILE A 153 -2.07 -6.28 1.43
CA ILE A 153 -1.42 -5.10 2.00
C ILE A 153 -2.50 -4.24 2.63
N ASN A 154 -2.36 -4.00 3.92
CA ASN A 154 -3.26 -3.14 4.68
C ASN A 154 -2.51 -1.90 5.15
N PHE A 155 -3.09 -0.74 4.91
CA PHE A 155 -2.61 0.56 5.35
C PHE A 155 -3.55 1.07 6.44
N TYR A 156 -3.02 1.46 7.59
CA TYR A 156 -3.80 1.93 8.75
C TYR A 156 -3.23 3.23 9.30
N SER A 157 -4.07 4.15 9.69
CA SER A 157 -3.70 5.32 10.50
C SER A 157 -4.95 5.96 11.12
N ALA A 158 -4.78 6.70 12.21
CA ALA A 158 -5.77 7.63 12.72
C ALA A 158 -6.01 8.81 11.74
N LEU A 159 -5.04 9.11 10.87
CA LEU A 159 -5.09 10.20 9.89
C LEU A 159 -5.32 9.64 8.48
N ARG A 160 -6.43 10.01 7.87
CA ARG A 160 -6.80 9.60 6.51
C ARG A 160 -5.72 9.95 5.48
N ASP A 161 -5.19 11.18 5.54
CA ASP A 161 -4.18 11.66 4.60
C ASP A 161 -2.90 10.83 4.63
N GLU A 162 -2.51 10.27 5.78
CA GLU A 162 -1.35 9.38 5.88
C GLU A 162 -1.58 8.09 5.09
N VAL A 163 -2.77 7.48 5.22
CA VAL A 163 -3.15 6.27 4.50
C VAL A 163 -3.20 6.52 3.00
N GLU A 164 -3.83 7.62 2.58
CA GLU A 164 -3.92 7.99 1.17
C GLU A 164 -2.54 8.29 0.55
N ASN A 165 -1.65 8.92 1.30
CA ASN A 165 -0.28 9.15 0.86
C ASN A 165 0.58 7.87 0.83
N ALA A 166 0.29 6.91 1.70
CA ALA A 166 1.04 5.66 1.78
C ALA A 166 0.70 4.67 0.66
N ILE A 167 -0.50 4.75 0.08
CA ILE A 167 -0.93 3.82 -0.97
C ILE A 167 -0.01 3.82 -2.20
N LYS A 168 0.74 4.91 -2.42
CA LYS A 168 1.75 4.98 -3.48
C LYS A 168 2.82 3.88 -3.38
N TYR A 169 3.07 3.33 -2.19
CA TYR A 169 4.07 2.29 -2.01
C TYR A 169 3.63 0.94 -2.61
N ILE A 170 2.34 0.75 -2.86
CA ILE A 170 1.85 -0.46 -3.53
C ILE A 170 2.44 -0.62 -4.93
N TYR A 171 2.74 0.49 -5.62
CA TYR A 171 3.35 0.48 -6.95
C TYR A 171 4.81 0.01 -6.97
N SER A 172 5.43 -0.10 -5.80
CA SER A 172 6.80 -0.61 -5.65
C SER A 172 6.85 -2.12 -5.38
N VAL A 173 5.69 -2.74 -5.27
CA VAL A 173 5.58 -4.19 -5.04
C VAL A 173 6.06 -4.94 -6.27
N GLU A 174 6.93 -5.92 -6.06
CA GLU A 174 7.46 -6.80 -7.09
C GLU A 174 7.38 -8.25 -6.61
N LYS A 175 7.19 -9.18 -7.56
CA LYS A 175 7.33 -10.61 -7.35
C LYS A 175 8.66 -11.04 -7.96
N ILE A 176 9.56 -11.58 -7.13
CA ILE A 176 10.85 -12.13 -7.58
C ILE A 176 10.62 -13.64 -7.80
N ASN A 177 10.85 -14.06 -9.02
CA ASN A 177 10.76 -15.48 -9.42
C ASN A 177 11.99 -16.28 -8.96
#